data_a24ffd60c443537e4eeec7957f7188df
#
_entry.id   a24ffd60c443537e4eeec7957f7188df
#
_cell.length_a   1.000
_cell.length_b   1.000
_cell.length_c   1.000
_cell.angle_alpha   90.00
_cell.angle_beta   90.00
_cell.angle_gamma   90.00
#
_symmetry.space_group_name_H-M   'P 1'
#
loop_
_entity.id
_entity.type
_entity.pdbx_description
1 polymer ?
#
loop_
_entity_poly.entity_id
_entity_poly.type
_entity_poly.pdbx_seq_one_letter_code
_entity_poly.pdbx_strand_id
1 'polypeptide(L)'
;YAINAIGVRFQSLKMASSDAQATLVANIYKVDEIPSFKEPYVTITPGEKIATTSVKVNDFYLTNTPELSYKSATGMYSGILYFPLEKTLNVDDAIMVEITGYNVDAFAAGFTSLFSADYYEEGYGEIGYVKKDGKYMSMSGCFINAERSTAPAILLEVEMPFLTWNYSNETGEGMFAAAGETKKIEVFTYRQASEMKITLDDGGKTPDWLTATVDDDMSTGEFGFLSYLNVKADPLPAGVTSREATVTLSYPGAVLTYTAKQGAELTGINDVKAADATKARKVIENGQIYIMVGDKKYNVMGAEVK
;
A
#
# COMPACT_ATOMS: atom_id res chain seq x y z
N TYR A 1 -8.55 0.78 6.04
CA TYR A 1 -8.69 1.76 4.96
C TYR A 1 -10.04 2.44 5.02
N ALA A 2 -10.12 3.66 4.50
CA ALA A 2 -11.32 4.49 4.50
C ALA A 2 -11.88 4.58 3.07
N ILE A 3 -13.13 4.18 2.88
CA ILE A 3 -13.80 4.15 1.57
C ILE A 3 -14.70 5.38 1.45
N ASN A 4 -14.54 6.14 0.37
CA ASN A 4 -15.36 7.32 0.06
C ASN A 4 -16.40 7.04 -1.03
N ALA A 5 -16.11 6.13 -1.96
CA ALA A 5 -17.05 5.72 -3.00
C ALA A 5 -16.77 4.28 -3.46
N ILE A 6 -17.81 3.66 -4.02
CA ILE A 6 -17.71 2.39 -4.75
C ILE A 6 -17.78 2.69 -6.24
N GLY A 7 -16.76 2.32 -6.99
CA GLY A 7 -16.75 2.36 -8.44
C GLY A 7 -17.18 1.01 -9.03
N VAL A 8 -18.10 1.00 -9.97
CA VAL A 8 -18.54 -0.19 -10.65
C VAL A 8 -18.33 -0.03 -12.15
N ARG A 9 -17.58 -0.93 -12.74
CA ARG A 9 -17.32 -0.88 -14.17
C ARG A 9 -18.43 -1.60 -14.95
N PHE A 10 -19.12 -0.84 -15.79
CA PHE A 10 -20.10 -1.38 -16.72
C PHE A 10 -19.48 -1.61 -18.09
N GLN A 11 -19.72 -2.76 -18.66
CA GLN A 11 -19.38 -3.08 -20.04
C GLN A 11 -20.37 -2.40 -21.01
N SER A 12 -21.63 -2.39 -20.64
CA SER A 12 -22.68 -1.68 -21.36
C SER A 12 -23.75 -1.18 -20.40
N LEU A 13 -24.23 0.02 -20.65
CA LEU A 13 -25.32 0.66 -19.92
C LEU A 13 -26.12 1.52 -20.89
N LYS A 14 -27.42 1.23 -21.04
CA LYS A 14 -28.32 1.96 -21.95
C LYS A 14 -29.71 2.02 -21.36
N MET A 15 -30.29 3.20 -21.32
CA MET A 15 -31.69 3.38 -20.91
C MET A 15 -32.65 2.82 -21.99
N ALA A 16 -33.78 2.29 -21.58
CA ALA A 16 -34.81 1.76 -22.50
C ALA A 16 -35.47 2.86 -23.34
N SER A 17 -35.59 4.06 -22.77
CA SER A 17 -36.08 5.29 -23.43
C SER A 17 -35.46 6.52 -22.79
N SER A 18 -35.60 7.68 -23.41
CA SER A 18 -35.15 8.97 -22.88
C SER A 18 -35.78 9.34 -21.53
N ASP A 19 -37.00 8.87 -21.28
CA ASP A 19 -37.75 9.16 -20.06
C ASP A 19 -37.57 8.11 -18.95
N ALA A 20 -36.87 7.01 -19.29
CA ALA A 20 -36.60 5.94 -18.35
C ALA A 20 -35.67 6.41 -17.21
N GLN A 21 -35.96 5.95 -16.02
CA GLN A 21 -35.17 6.21 -14.83
C GLN A 21 -34.99 4.92 -14.04
N ALA A 22 -33.80 4.73 -13.49
CA ALA A 22 -33.48 3.62 -12.61
C ALA A 22 -32.70 4.11 -11.38
N THR A 23 -32.77 3.35 -10.30
CA THR A 23 -31.92 3.55 -9.15
C THR A 23 -31.01 2.33 -9.02
N LEU A 24 -29.72 2.54 -9.20
CA LEU A 24 -28.71 1.56 -8.90
C LEU A 24 -28.30 1.68 -7.43
N VAL A 25 -28.13 0.56 -6.76
CA VAL A 25 -27.82 0.53 -5.33
C VAL A 25 -26.58 -0.32 -5.11
N ALA A 26 -25.64 0.21 -4.33
CA ALA A 26 -24.53 -0.53 -3.78
C ALA A 26 -24.73 -0.74 -2.28
N ASN A 27 -24.81 -2.01 -1.86
CA ASN A 27 -24.83 -2.42 -0.46
C ASN A 27 -23.47 -2.98 -0.09
N ILE A 28 -22.95 -2.61 1.07
CA ILE A 28 -21.66 -3.07 1.60
C ILE A 28 -21.91 -3.86 2.88
N TYR A 29 -21.34 -5.05 2.91
CA TYR A 29 -21.48 -6.00 4.02
C TYR A 29 -20.10 -6.37 4.57
N LYS A 30 -20.03 -6.69 5.87
CA LYS A 30 -18.90 -7.42 6.44
C LYS A 30 -18.86 -8.84 5.89
N VAL A 31 -17.68 -9.41 5.83
CA VAL A 31 -17.46 -10.82 5.46
C VAL A 31 -16.58 -11.46 6.51
N ASP A 32 -17.12 -12.43 7.23
CA ASP A 32 -16.37 -13.13 8.29
C ASP A 32 -15.42 -14.18 7.70
N GLU A 33 -15.79 -14.79 6.57
CA GLU A 33 -14.99 -15.82 5.92
C GLU A 33 -15.19 -15.78 4.39
N ILE A 34 -14.09 -15.75 3.65
CA ILE A 34 -14.10 -15.90 2.19
C ILE A 34 -13.96 -17.40 1.89
N PRO A 35 -14.98 -18.04 1.23
CA PRO A 35 -14.89 -19.44 0.91
C PRO A 35 -13.71 -19.80 0.01
N SER A 36 -13.18 -21.00 0.17
CA SER A 36 -12.08 -21.51 -0.65
C SER A 36 -12.50 -21.66 -2.12
N PHE A 37 -11.63 -21.27 -3.04
CA PHE A 37 -11.84 -21.38 -4.49
C PHE A 37 -12.07 -22.81 -5.02
N LYS A 38 -11.75 -23.84 -4.26
CA LYS A 38 -11.71 -25.24 -4.75
C LYS A 38 -13.07 -25.93 -4.92
N GLU A 39 -14.16 -25.31 -4.49
CA GLU A 39 -15.48 -25.93 -4.55
C GLU A 39 -16.41 -25.16 -5.49
N PRO A 40 -16.90 -25.79 -6.59
CA PRO A 40 -17.89 -25.16 -7.44
C PRO A 40 -19.21 -24.96 -6.69
N TYR A 41 -19.90 -23.85 -6.96
CA TYR A 41 -21.21 -23.50 -6.37
C TYR A 41 -21.17 -23.19 -4.86
N VAL A 42 -20.05 -22.72 -4.35
CA VAL A 42 -19.97 -22.24 -2.97
C VAL A 42 -20.94 -21.09 -2.76
N THR A 43 -21.63 -21.10 -1.65
CA THR A 43 -22.51 -20.00 -1.25
C THR A 43 -21.82 -19.18 -0.15
N ILE A 44 -21.98 -17.85 -0.20
CA ILE A 44 -21.57 -16.97 0.87
C ILE A 44 -22.81 -16.42 1.58
N THR A 45 -22.72 -16.32 2.89
CA THR A 45 -23.70 -15.56 3.68
C THR A 45 -23.02 -14.27 4.10
N PRO A 46 -23.44 -13.10 3.60
CA PRO A 46 -22.87 -11.84 4.04
C PRO A 46 -23.22 -11.61 5.51
N GLY A 47 -22.29 -10.99 6.21
CA GLY A 47 -22.50 -10.55 7.58
C GLY A 47 -23.39 -9.29 7.67
N GLU A 48 -23.11 -8.44 8.65
CA GLU A 48 -23.83 -7.18 8.84
C GLU A 48 -23.69 -6.24 7.64
N LYS A 49 -24.79 -5.63 7.21
CA LYS A 49 -24.76 -4.52 6.25
C LYS A 49 -24.24 -3.28 6.95
N ILE A 50 -23.07 -2.79 6.53
CA ILE A 50 -22.38 -1.65 7.14
C ILE A 50 -22.60 -0.33 6.42
N ALA A 51 -22.94 -0.38 5.13
CA ALA A 51 -23.30 0.81 4.37
C ALA A 51 -24.21 0.48 3.19
N THR A 52 -24.89 1.51 2.69
CA THR A 52 -25.63 1.48 1.43
C THR A 52 -25.53 2.85 0.77
N THR A 53 -25.44 2.86 -0.54
CA THR A 53 -25.48 4.08 -1.34
C THR A 53 -26.21 3.82 -2.63
N SER A 54 -26.69 4.86 -3.31
CA SER A 54 -27.44 4.72 -4.54
C SER A 54 -27.21 5.87 -5.50
N VAL A 55 -27.31 5.56 -6.79
CA VAL A 55 -27.26 6.54 -7.86
C VAL A 55 -28.52 6.43 -8.71
N LYS A 56 -29.19 7.56 -8.94
CA LYS A 56 -30.30 7.65 -9.90
C LYS A 56 -29.72 7.90 -11.28
N VAL A 57 -30.02 6.99 -12.20
CA VAL A 57 -29.54 7.07 -13.58
C VAL A 57 -30.69 7.30 -14.54
N ASN A 58 -30.46 8.14 -15.50
CA ASN A 58 -31.31 8.38 -16.68
C ASN A 58 -30.38 8.76 -17.85
N ASP A 59 -30.91 8.96 -19.02
CA ASP A 59 -30.12 9.27 -20.20
C ASP A 59 -29.26 10.55 -20.02
N PHE A 60 -29.81 11.58 -19.40
CA PHE A 60 -29.07 12.82 -19.09
C PHE A 60 -27.89 12.55 -18.15
N TYR A 61 -28.08 11.77 -17.07
CA TYR A 61 -27.01 11.42 -16.14
C TYR A 61 -25.89 10.66 -16.85
N LEU A 62 -26.24 9.61 -17.64
CA LEU A 62 -25.25 8.82 -18.36
C LEU A 62 -24.44 9.66 -19.36
N THR A 63 -25.10 10.63 -20.03
CA THR A 63 -24.46 11.53 -20.99
C THR A 63 -23.46 12.48 -20.32
N ASN A 64 -23.72 12.89 -19.08
CA ASN A 64 -22.93 13.90 -18.37
C ASN A 64 -21.99 13.31 -17.31
N THR A 65 -21.84 12.00 -17.22
CA THR A 65 -20.89 11.34 -16.32
C THR A 65 -19.54 11.20 -17.04
N PRO A 66 -18.46 11.88 -16.60
CA PRO A 66 -17.18 11.94 -17.32
C PRO A 66 -16.50 10.58 -17.48
N GLU A 67 -16.71 9.69 -16.53
CA GLU A 67 -16.10 8.35 -16.47
C GLU A 67 -16.79 7.34 -17.39
N LEU A 68 -17.89 7.76 -18.05
CA LEU A 68 -18.60 6.94 -19.02
C LEU A 68 -18.31 7.41 -20.45
N SER A 69 -18.01 6.45 -21.33
CA SER A 69 -17.77 6.69 -22.75
C SER A 69 -18.97 6.23 -23.56
N TYR A 70 -19.53 7.14 -24.38
CA TYR A 70 -20.61 6.83 -25.30
C TYR A 70 -20.10 6.07 -26.53
N LYS A 71 -20.77 4.98 -26.88
CA LYS A 71 -20.50 4.19 -28.08
C LYS A 71 -21.63 4.39 -29.09
N SER A 72 -21.43 5.29 -30.06
CA SER A 72 -22.46 5.74 -31.01
C SER A 72 -23.10 4.61 -31.84
N ALA A 73 -22.33 3.61 -32.23
CA ALA A 73 -22.84 2.48 -33.04
C ALA A 73 -23.92 1.65 -32.35
N THR A 74 -23.90 1.61 -31.02
CA THR A 74 -24.84 0.84 -30.20
C THR A 74 -25.74 1.71 -29.34
N GLY A 75 -25.44 3.02 -29.25
CA GLY A 75 -26.17 3.95 -28.40
C GLY A 75 -26.09 3.60 -26.91
N MET A 76 -24.95 3.07 -26.48
CA MET A 76 -24.73 2.66 -25.10
C MET A 76 -23.54 3.39 -24.47
N TYR A 77 -23.49 3.40 -23.17
CA TYR A 77 -22.37 3.87 -22.37
C TYR A 77 -21.57 2.71 -21.78
N SER A 78 -20.29 2.90 -21.60
CA SER A 78 -19.41 1.95 -20.89
C SER A 78 -18.39 2.72 -20.07
N GLY A 79 -17.97 2.19 -18.94
CA GLY A 79 -17.00 2.83 -18.07
C GLY A 79 -17.32 2.62 -16.61
N ILE A 80 -16.85 3.50 -15.76
CA ILE A 80 -17.00 3.40 -14.31
C ILE A 80 -18.12 4.34 -13.85
N LEU A 81 -19.03 3.78 -13.08
CA LEU A 81 -20.06 4.52 -12.37
C LEU A 81 -19.74 4.53 -10.89
N TYR A 82 -19.58 5.71 -10.31
CA TYR A 82 -19.27 5.84 -8.89
C TYR A 82 -20.53 6.00 -8.04
N PHE A 83 -20.54 5.34 -6.92
CA PHE A 83 -21.55 5.39 -5.87
C PHE A 83 -20.90 6.06 -4.64
N PRO A 84 -21.00 7.37 -4.51
CA PRO A 84 -20.41 8.07 -3.38
C PRO A 84 -21.11 7.69 -2.07
N LEU A 85 -20.34 7.51 -1.01
CA LEU A 85 -20.86 7.31 0.33
C LEU A 85 -21.16 8.67 0.98
N GLU A 86 -22.26 8.76 1.74
CA GLU A 86 -22.59 9.97 2.50
C GLU A 86 -21.54 10.29 3.57
N LYS A 87 -20.87 9.26 4.07
CA LYS A 87 -19.80 9.35 5.05
C LYS A 87 -18.72 8.34 4.68
N THR A 88 -17.46 8.72 4.89
CA THR A 88 -16.34 7.81 4.80
C THR A 88 -16.56 6.56 5.66
N LEU A 89 -16.45 5.40 5.06
CA LEU A 89 -16.58 4.11 5.71
C LEU A 89 -15.19 3.57 6.07
N ASN A 90 -14.90 3.49 7.37
CA ASN A 90 -13.67 2.85 7.84
C ASN A 90 -13.86 1.34 7.93
N VAL A 91 -12.94 0.60 7.32
CA VAL A 91 -12.98 -0.87 7.19
C VAL A 91 -11.62 -1.46 7.56
N ASP A 92 -11.66 -2.45 8.45
CA ASP A 92 -10.47 -3.16 8.91
C ASP A 92 -10.35 -4.57 8.32
N ASP A 93 -11.47 -5.11 7.83
CA ASP A 93 -11.61 -6.49 7.34
C ASP A 93 -12.11 -6.57 5.89
N ALA A 94 -12.30 -7.78 5.41
CA ALA A 94 -12.89 -8.05 4.11
C ALA A 94 -14.34 -7.57 4.04
N ILE A 95 -14.73 -7.05 2.88
CA ILE A 95 -16.08 -6.61 2.61
C ILE A 95 -16.64 -7.29 1.36
N MET A 96 -17.97 -7.38 1.31
CA MET A 96 -18.70 -7.76 0.12
C MET A 96 -19.52 -6.57 -0.37
N VAL A 97 -19.44 -6.28 -1.65
CA VAL A 97 -20.24 -5.24 -2.32
C VAL A 97 -21.30 -5.91 -3.18
N GLU A 98 -22.56 -5.63 -2.90
CA GLU A 98 -23.71 -6.07 -3.71
C GLU A 98 -24.21 -4.91 -4.56
N ILE A 99 -24.30 -5.11 -5.87
CA ILE A 99 -24.87 -4.14 -6.80
C ILE A 99 -26.23 -4.62 -7.27
N THR A 100 -27.25 -3.79 -7.14
CA THR A 100 -28.62 -4.08 -7.54
C THR A 100 -29.26 -2.94 -8.33
N GLY A 101 -30.45 -3.19 -8.91
CA GLY A 101 -31.20 -2.19 -9.65
C GLY A 101 -30.86 -2.08 -11.15
N TYR A 102 -29.92 -2.85 -11.65
CA TYR A 102 -29.53 -2.83 -13.08
C TYR A 102 -30.33 -3.83 -13.95
N ASN A 103 -31.09 -4.70 -13.33
CA ASN A 103 -31.94 -5.68 -14.03
C ASN A 103 -33.42 -5.28 -13.91
N VAL A 104 -33.76 -4.15 -14.50
CA VAL A 104 -35.12 -3.58 -14.48
C VAL A 104 -35.51 -3.07 -15.88
N ASP A 105 -36.79 -2.94 -16.16
CA ASP A 105 -37.33 -2.51 -17.46
C ASP A 105 -36.93 -1.10 -17.88
N ALA A 106 -36.38 -0.30 -16.96
CA ALA A 106 -35.84 1.02 -17.27
C ALA A 106 -34.56 0.95 -18.14
N PHE A 107 -33.88 -0.18 -18.18
CA PHE A 107 -32.74 -0.41 -19.06
C PHE A 107 -33.14 -1.19 -20.30
N ALA A 108 -32.48 -0.88 -21.41
CA ALA A 108 -32.69 -1.60 -22.65
C ALA A 108 -32.22 -3.07 -22.52
N ALA A 109 -33.06 -4.01 -22.94
CA ALA A 109 -32.77 -5.44 -22.85
C ALA A 109 -31.44 -5.79 -23.56
N GLY A 110 -30.58 -6.53 -22.90
CA GLY A 110 -29.24 -6.93 -23.40
C GLY A 110 -28.18 -5.82 -23.40
N PHE A 111 -28.50 -4.63 -22.88
CA PHE A 111 -27.57 -3.49 -22.83
C PHE A 111 -27.30 -3.00 -21.39
N THR A 112 -27.43 -3.91 -20.42
CA THR A 112 -27.02 -3.62 -19.05
C THR A 112 -26.20 -4.77 -18.56
N SER A 113 -24.90 -4.64 -18.57
CA SER A 113 -23.97 -5.67 -18.10
C SER A 113 -22.81 -5.07 -17.34
N LEU A 114 -22.44 -5.75 -16.27
CA LEU A 114 -21.23 -5.45 -15.54
C LEU A 114 -20.03 -6.01 -16.30
N PHE A 115 -18.91 -5.32 -16.19
CA PHE A 115 -17.63 -5.85 -16.62
C PHE A 115 -17.18 -6.92 -15.62
N SER A 116 -16.74 -8.06 -16.11
CA SER A 116 -16.13 -9.10 -15.28
C SER A 116 -14.60 -9.04 -15.37
N ALA A 117 -13.95 -9.30 -14.26
CA ALA A 117 -12.52 -9.53 -14.18
C ALA A 117 -12.26 -11.01 -13.88
N ASP A 118 -11.30 -11.61 -14.56
CA ASP A 118 -10.90 -12.99 -14.33
C ASP A 118 -9.75 -13.04 -13.33
N TYR A 119 -9.87 -13.87 -12.30
CA TYR A 119 -8.83 -14.11 -11.31
C TYR A 119 -8.43 -15.59 -11.35
N TYR A 120 -7.13 -15.83 -11.41
CA TYR A 120 -6.56 -17.16 -11.66
C TYR A 120 -5.83 -17.78 -10.47
N GLU A 121 -5.66 -17.08 -9.37
CA GLU A 121 -4.73 -17.50 -8.33
C GLU A 121 -5.42 -18.27 -7.21
N GLU A 122 -4.91 -19.47 -6.91
CA GLU A 122 -5.42 -20.38 -5.86
C GLU A 122 -5.48 -19.78 -4.45
N GLY A 123 -4.82 -18.64 -4.21
CA GLY A 123 -4.72 -18.02 -2.89
C GLY A 123 -5.83 -17.03 -2.51
N TYR A 124 -6.62 -16.56 -3.47
CA TYR A 124 -7.58 -15.47 -3.22
C TYR A 124 -8.98 -15.93 -2.81
N GLY A 125 -9.27 -17.21 -2.87
CA GLY A 125 -10.62 -17.71 -2.61
C GLY A 125 -11.63 -17.33 -3.70
N GLU A 126 -12.89 -17.57 -3.43
CA GLU A 126 -14.01 -17.22 -4.33
C GLU A 126 -14.43 -15.77 -4.05
N ILE A 127 -14.33 -14.89 -5.04
CA ILE A 127 -14.56 -13.45 -4.89
C ILE A 127 -15.74 -12.91 -5.69
N GLY A 128 -16.32 -13.69 -6.59
CA GLY A 128 -17.45 -13.29 -7.42
C GLY A 128 -18.70 -14.09 -7.13
N TYR A 129 -19.83 -13.41 -6.87
CA TYR A 129 -21.10 -14.05 -6.54
C TYR A 129 -22.26 -13.47 -7.34
N VAL A 130 -23.22 -14.33 -7.64
CA VAL A 130 -24.53 -13.98 -8.21
C VAL A 130 -25.61 -14.29 -7.17
N LYS A 131 -26.50 -13.35 -6.91
CA LYS A 131 -27.67 -13.58 -6.05
C LYS A 131 -28.78 -14.22 -6.84
N LYS A 132 -29.15 -15.44 -6.46
CA LYS A 132 -30.30 -16.20 -7.04
C LYS A 132 -31.11 -16.78 -5.90
N ASP A 133 -32.42 -16.62 -5.97
CA ASP A 133 -33.37 -17.14 -4.98
C ASP A 133 -32.99 -16.80 -3.52
N GLY A 134 -32.49 -15.59 -3.32
CA GLY A 134 -32.04 -15.09 -2.01
C GLY A 134 -30.68 -15.58 -1.53
N LYS A 135 -30.01 -16.43 -2.29
CA LYS A 135 -28.67 -16.96 -1.98
C LYS A 135 -27.60 -16.34 -2.89
N TYR A 136 -26.44 -16.09 -2.35
CA TYR A 136 -25.27 -15.67 -3.10
C TYR A 136 -24.46 -16.90 -3.48
N MET A 137 -24.43 -17.19 -4.79
CA MET A 137 -23.76 -18.36 -5.35
C MET A 137 -22.51 -17.92 -6.09
N SER A 138 -21.44 -18.65 -5.93
CA SER A 138 -20.16 -18.42 -6.59
C SER A 138 -20.33 -18.34 -8.12
N MET A 139 -19.65 -17.38 -8.74
CA MET A 139 -19.63 -17.22 -10.19
C MET A 139 -18.74 -18.25 -10.88
N SER A 140 -17.79 -18.87 -10.20
CA SER A 140 -16.92 -19.91 -10.76
C SER A 140 -17.69 -21.10 -11.30
N GLY A 141 -18.80 -21.46 -10.66
CA GLY A 141 -19.69 -22.51 -11.12
C GLY A 141 -20.54 -22.15 -12.34
N CYS A 142 -20.56 -20.87 -12.74
CA CYS A 142 -21.37 -20.40 -13.89
C CYS A 142 -20.61 -20.49 -15.23
N PHE A 143 -19.33 -20.82 -15.24
CA PHE A 143 -18.49 -20.91 -16.43
C PHE A 143 -18.02 -22.35 -16.67
N ILE A 144 -17.83 -22.70 -17.95
CA ILE A 144 -17.46 -24.06 -18.42
C ILE A 144 -16.09 -24.50 -17.87
N ASN A 145 -15.30 -23.57 -17.35
CA ASN A 145 -13.95 -23.83 -16.81
C ASN A 145 -13.94 -23.55 -15.32
N ALA A 146 -14.01 -24.60 -14.50
CA ALA A 146 -14.04 -24.52 -13.04
C ALA A 146 -12.73 -23.98 -12.40
N GLU A 147 -11.71 -23.73 -13.21
CA GLU A 147 -10.41 -23.18 -12.76
C GLU A 147 -10.39 -21.65 -12.70
N ARG A 148 -11.49 -20.96 -13.06
CA ARG A 148 -11.56 -19.51 -13.11
C ARG A 148 -12.61 -18.97 -12.17
N SER A 149 -12.19 -18.10 -11.25
CA SER A 149 -13.09 -17.23 -10.53
C SER A 149 -13.26 -15.92 -11.31
N THR A 150 -14.50 -15.50 -11.49
CA THR A 150 -14.82 -14.19 -12.09
C THR A 150 -15.60 -13.35 -11.09
N ALA A 151 -15.33 -12.07 -11.08
CA ALA A 151 -16.05 -11.10 -10.26
C ALA A 151 -16.42 -9.87 -11.09
N PRO A 152 -17.50 -9.15 -10.73
CA PRO A 152 -17.70 -7.80 -11.24
C PRO A 152 -16.49 -6.94 -10.96
N ALA A 153 -16.07 -6.09 -11.90
CA ALA A 153 -14.99 -5.15 -11.69
C ALA A 153 -15.48 -4.02 -10.77
N ILE A 154 -15.25 -4.18 -9.49
CA ILE A 154 -15.58 -3.21 -8.44
C ILE A 154 -14.30 -2.54 -7.99
N LEU A 155 -14.31 -1.22 -7.94
CA LEU A 155 -13.23 -0.37 -7.47
C LEU A 155 -13.66 0.28 -6.17
N LEU A 156 -12.71 0.50 -5.30
CA LEU A 156 -12.92 1.29 -4.09
C LEU A 156 -12.18 2.60 -4.25
N GLU A 157 -12.88 3.71 -4.16
CA GLU A 157 -12.24 5.00 -3.92
C GLU A 157 -11.91 5.07 -2.44
N VAL A 158 -10.63 4.88 -2.12
CA VAL A 158 -10.18 4.81 -0.74
C VAL A 158 -9.27 5.98 -0.41
N GLU A 159 -9.47 6.55 0.76
CA GLU A 159 -8.51 7.40 1.41
C GLU A 159 -7.55 6.48 2.20
N MET A 160 -6.43 6.15 1.58
CA MET A 160 -5.40 5.36 2.26
C MET A 160 -4.39 6.32 2.89
N PRO A 161 -4.27 6.33 4.22
CA PRO A 161 -3.11 6.93 4.85
C PRO A 161 -1.89 6.07 4.49
N PHE A 162 -1.18 6.46 3.43
CA PHE A 162 -0.02 5.74 2.93
C PHE A 162 1.24 6.53 3.19
N LEU A 163 2.06 6.04 4.10
CA LEU A 163 3.35 6.58 4.45
C LEU A 163 4.31 5.41 4.69
N THR A 164 5.28 5.23 3.81
CA THR A 164 6.24 4.11 3.89
C THR A 164 7.60 4.50 3.36
N TRP A 165 8.62 3.72 3.75
CA TRP A 165 9.95 3.82 3.17
C TRP A 165 9.97 3.31 1.73
N ASN A 166 10.93 3.79 0.94
CA ASN A 166 11.28 3.10 -0.29
C ASN A 166 11.99 1.78 0.06
N TYR A 167 11.27 0.67 -0.05
CA TYR A 167 11.72 -0.68 0.37
C TYR A 167 13.01 -1.16 -0.31
N SER A 168 13.46 -0.54 -1.37
CA SER A 168 14.69 -0.94 -2.04
C SER A 168 15.95 -0.53 -1.28
N ASN A 169 15.88 0.45 -0.36
CA ASN A 169 17.06 1.06 0.23
C ASN A 169 16.95 1.40 1.73
N GLU A 170 15.77 1.28 2.36
CA GLU A 170 15.57 1.85 3.70
C GLU A 170 15.04 0.84 4.71
N THR A 171 15.68 0.79 5.87
CA THR A 171 15.32 -0.14 6.96
C THR A 171 14.63 0.55 8.15
N GLY A 172 14.35 1.86 8.04
CA GLY A 172 13.80 2.65 9.15
C GLY A 172 14.84 3.03 10.21
N GLU A 173 16.12 2.81 9.94
CA GLU A 173 17.23 3.23 10.81
C GLU A 173 18.47 3.62 9.99
N GLY A 174 19.34 4.42 10.56
CA GLY A 174 20.60 4.78 9.91
C GLY A 174 21.68 5.24 10.87
N MET A 175 22.89 4.82 10.54
CA MET A 175 24.12 5.23 11.25
C MET A 175 24.64 6.54 10.66
N PHE A 176 24.88 7.53 11.51
CA PHE A 176 25.46 8.83 11.17
C PHE A 176 26.94 8.88 11.53
N ALA A 177 27.72 9.50 10.67
CA ALA A 177 29.15 9.71 10.94
C ALA A 177 29.36 10.52 12.21
N ALA A 178 30.43 10.21 12.98
CA ALA A 178 30.78 10.96 14.19
C ALA A 178 31.08 12.45 13.89
N ALA A 179 31.54 12.76 12.67
CA ALA A 179 31.79 14.14 12.24
C ALA A 179 30.52 14.95 11.94
N GLY A 180 29.35 14.32 12.02
CA GLY A 180 28.07 14.87 11.57
C GLY A 180 27.88 14.66 10.07
N GLU A 181 26.64 14.46 9.66
CA GLU A 181 26.24 14.37 8.26
C GLU A 181 24.75 14.61 8.08
N THR A 182 24.33 14.77 6.83
CA THR A 182 22.92 14.81 6.44
C THR A 182 22.61 13.58 5.57
N LYS A 183 21.56 12.86 5.94
CA LYS A 183 21.01 11.76 5.12
C LYS A 183 19.71 12.18 4.48
N LYS A 184 19.56 11.83 3.20
CA LYS A 184 18.34 12.02 2.41
C LYS A 184 17.69 10.66 2.24
N ILE A 185 16.49 10.48 2.80
CA ILE A 185 15.78 9.20 2.94
C ILE A 185 14.50 9.27 2.12
N GLU A 186 14.30 8.33 1.22
CA GLU A 186 13.13 8.30 0.34
C GLU A 186 11.89 7.79 1.08
N VAL A 187 10.81 8.54 0.96
CA VAL A 187 9.51 8.24 1.57
C VAL A 187 8.43 8.30 0.50
N PHE A 188 7.61 7.26 0.41
CA PHE A 188 6.40 7.26 -0.41
C PHE A 188 5.20 7.68 0.43
N THR A 189 4.39 8.57 -0.13
CA THR A 189 3.22 9.14 0.53
C THR A 189 2.17 9.61 -0.47
N TYR A 190 0.92 9.78 -0.04
CA TYR A 190 -0.13 10.47 -0.78
C TYR A 190 -0.35 11.92 -0.33
N ARG A 191 0.51 12.43 0.58
CA ARG A 191 0.38 13.78 1.13
C ARG A 191 1.61 14.62 0.80
N GLN A 192 1.40 15.92 0.68
CA GLN A 192 2.49 16.87 0.51
C GLN A 192 3.28 17.02 1.82
N ALA A 193 4.55 17.42 1.71
CA ALA A 193 5.41 17.64 2.87
C ALA A 193 4.82 18.64 3.87
N SER A 194 4.10 19.65 3.38
CA SER A 194 3.44 20.66 4.21
C SER A 194 2.33 20.11 5.11
N GLU A 195 1.78 18.92 4.81
CA GLU A 195 0.74 18.26 5.60
C GLU A 195 1.34 17.31 6.65
N MET A 196 2.66 17.08 6.60
CA MET A 196 3.35 16.15 7.48
C MET A 196 3.87 16.84 8.73
N LYS A 197 3.78 16.16 9.85
CA LYS A 197 4.36 16.57 11.11
C LYS A 197 5.60 15.74 11.41
N ILE A 198 6.70 16.42 11.76
CA ILE A 198 7.93 15.78 12.23
C ILE A 198 8.03 15.99 13.75
N THR A 199 8.35 14.90 14.46
CA THR A 199 8.71 14.93 15.88
C THR A 199 10.04 14.22 16.08
N LEU A 200 10.88 14.79 16.94
CA LEU A 200 12.17 14.21 17.32
C LEU A 200 12.12 13.84 18.80
N ASP A 201 12.58 12.63 19.13
CA ASP A 201 12.58 12.15 20.51
C ASP A 201 13.89 11.45 20.86
N ASP A 202 14.49 11.87 21.97
CA ASP A 202 15.66 11.26 22.61
C ASP A 202 15.31 10.98 24.08
N GLY A 203 14.62 9.85 24.28
CA GLY A 203 14.21 9.43 25.62
C GLY A 203 13.24 10.40 26.32
N GLY A 204 12.29 10.99 25.58
CA GLY A 204 11.29 11.94 26.09
C GLY A 204 11.72 13.41 26.00
N LYS A 205 12.82 13.72 25.31
CA LYS A 205 13.30 15.06 25.06
C LYS A 205 13.54 15.28 23.58
N THR A 206 13.36 16.51 23.11
CA THR A 206 13.79 16.89 21.77
C THR A 206 15.31 16.97 21.74
N PRO A 207 15.98 16.18 20.89
CA PRO A 207 17.43 16.23 20.76
C PRO A 207 17.87 17.59 20.19
N ASP A 208 18.94 18.15 20.73
CA ASP A 208 19.57 19.40 20.24
C ASP A 208 20.57 19.17 19.09
N TRP A 209 20.93 17.91 18.86
CA TRP A 209 21.95 17.49 17.90
C TRP A 209 21.38 16.94 16.58
N LEU A 210 20.06 16.72 16.50
CA LEU A 210 19.38 16.15 15.35
C LEU A 210 18.33 17.12 14.84
N THR A 211 18.31 17.33 13.55
CA THR A 211 17.24 18.08 12.87
C THR A 211 16.68 17.25 11.71
N ALA A 212 15.41 17.44 11.42
CA ALA A 212 14.79 16.77 10.30
C ALA A 212 13.81 17.69 9.55
N THR A 213 13.79 17.57 8.23
CA THR A 213 12.85 18.26 7.32
C THR A 213 12.34 17.31 6.28
N VAL A 214 11.18 17.59 5.71
CA VAL A 214 10.65 16.86 4.55
C VAL A 214 10.61 17.79 3.35
N ASP A 215 11.11 17.31 2.22
CA ASP A 215 11.07 18.02 0.95
C ASP A 215 10.24 17.21 -0.04
N ASP A 216 9.34 17.89 -0.76
CA ASP A 216 8.60 17.31 -1.87
C ASP A 216 9.48 17.26 -3.12
N ASP A 217 9.66 16.09 -3.71
CA ASP A 217 10.23 15.98 -5.06
C ASP A 217 9.14 16.00 -6.12
N MET A 218 7.87 15.97 -5.74
CA MET A 218 6.73 16.03 -6.66
C MET A 218 6.81 15.09 -7.87
N SER A 219 7.77 14.18 -7.92
CA SER A 219 7.79 13.13 -8.92
C SER A 219 6.69 12.14 -8.59
N THR A 220 5.60 12.22 -9.36
CA THR A 220 4.49 11.28 -9.26
C THR A 220 4.94 9.95 -9.84
N GLY A 221 5.20 8.98 -8.99
CA GLY A 221 5.24 7.58 -9.36
C GLY A 221 3.83 7.02 -9.51
N GLU A 222 3.70 5.85 -10.10
CA GLU A 222 2.43 5.11 -10.25
C GLU A 222 1.72 4.84 -8.92
N PHE A 223 2.42 5.01 -7.79
CA PHE A 223 1.96 4.64 -6.44
C PHE A 223 1.98 5.79 -5.42
N GLY A 224 1.95 7.04 -5.84
CA GLY A 224 1.93 8.19 -4.93
C GLY A 224 3.06 9.19 -5.17
N PHE A 225 3.28 10.08 -4.20
CA PHE A 225 4.35 11.08 -4.25
C PHE A 225 5.62 10.54 -3.62
N LEU A 226 6.76 10.78 -4.27
CA LEU A 226 8.06 10.61 -3.66
C LEU A 226 8.39 11.89 -2.89
N SER A 227 8.69 11.76 -1.61
CA SER A 227 9.19 12.82 -0.74
C SER A 227 10.50 12.38 -0.12
N TYR A 228 11.25 13.34 0.41
CA TYR A 228 12.53 13.07 1.05
C TYR A 228 12.53 13.56 2.49
N LEU A 229 12.75 12.64 3.43
CA LEU A 229 13.06 12.96 4.81
C LEU A 229 14.57 13.26 4.89
N ASN A 230 14.94 14.52 5.10
CA ASN A 230 16.32 14.93 5.31
C ASN A 230 16.59 14.95 6.82
N VAL A 231 17.48 14.08 7.29
CA VAL A 231 17.88 13.99 8.69
C VAL A 231 19.33 14.44 8.79
N LYS A 232 19.58 15.48 9.57
CA LYS A 232 20.92 16.02 9.81
C LYS A 232 21.32 15.78 11.26
N ALA A 233 22.45 15.12 11.47
CA ALA A 233 23.10 14.97 12.76
C ALA A 233 24.31 15.91 12.85
N ASP A 234 24.42 16.65 13.96
CA ASP A 234 25.59 17.45 14.28
C ASP A 234 26.76 16.58 14.72
N PRO A 235 28.01 17.09 14.74
CA PRO A 235 29.16 16.32 15.19
C PRO A 235 28.97 15.74 16.60
N LEU A 236 29.46 14.53 16.82
CA LEU A 236 29.43 13.87 18.11
C LEU A 236 30.36 14.60 19.07
N PRO A 237 29.90 15.07 20.26
CA PRO A 237 30.73 15.79 21.20
C PRO A 237 31.91 14.94 21.73
N ALA A 238 33.00 15.58 22.07
CA ALA A 238 34.14 14.90 22.67
C ALA A 238 33.73 14.20 23.98
N GLY A 239 34.13 12.94 24.12
CA GLY A 239 33.77 12.09 25.27
C GLY A 239 32.41 11.37 25.19
N VAL A 240 31.59 11.70 24.22
CA VAL A 240 30.36 10.91 23.90
C VAL A 240 30.73 9.79 22.94
N THR A 241 30.42 8.55 23.29
CA THR A 241 30.73 7.36 22.46
C THR A 241 29.66 7.04 21.46
N SER A 242 28.39 7.27 21.82
CA SER A 242 27.23 7.06 20.95
C SER A 242 26.03 7.84 21.43
N ARG A 243 25.09 8.08 20.54
CA ARG A 243 23.77 8.63 20.82
C ARG A 243 22.76 8.12 19.80
N GLU A 244 21.50 8.12 20.19
CA GLU A 244 20.39 7.65 19.37
C GLU A 244 19.17 8.55 19.59
N ALA A 245 18.39 8.78 18.54
CA ALA A 245 17.11 9.46 18.63
C ALA A 245 16.16 8.96 17.57
N THR A 246 14.86 9.07 17.85
CA THR A 246 13.80 8.70 16.92
C THR A 246 13.26 9.93 16.19
N VAL A 247 13.18 9.85 14.88
CA VAL A 247 12.46 10.79 14.01
C VAL A 247 11.13 10.18 13.67
N THR A 248 10.04 10.81 14.04
CA THR A 248 8.69 10.39 13.70
C THR A 248 8.12 11.34 12.65
N LEU A 249 7.77 10.80 11.49
CA LEU A 249 7.03 11.47 10.44
C LEU A 249 5.58 11.01 10.48
N SER A 250 4.62 11.92 10.49
CA SER A 250 3.21 11.57 10.65
C SER A 250 2.27 12.56 9.99
N TYR A 251 1.09 12.06 9.60
CA TYR A 251 -0.13 12.82 9.32
C TYR A 251 -1.34 12.00 9.82
N PRO A 252 -2.57 12.55 9.87
CA PRO A 252 -3.72 11.81 10.36
C PRO A 252 -3.88 10.44 9.69
N GLY A 253 -3.81 9.38 10.47
CA GLY A 253 -3.93 7.99 10.03
C GLY A 253 -2.63 7.28 9.61
N ALA A 254 -1.47 7.97 9.53
CA ALA A 254 -0.22 7.33 9.18
C ALA A 254 0.95 7.84 10.03
N VAL A 255 1.82 6.92 10.40
CA VAL A 255 3.04 7.20 11.20
C VAL A 255 4.18 6.37 10.66
N LEU A 256 5.35 6.99 10.52
CA LEU A 256 6.59 6.36 10.11
C LEU A 256 7.70 6.79 11.05
N THR A 257 8.48 5.83 11.55
CA THR A 257 9.57 6.10 12.50
C THR A 257 10.91 5.74 11.91
N TYR A 258 11.89 6.62 12.09
CA TYR A 258 13.28 6.43 11.69
C TYR A 258 14.19 6.59 12.90
N THR A 259 15.05 5.61 13.16
CA THR A 259 16.03 5.65 14.26
C THR A 259 17.36 6.18 13.74
N ALA A 260 17.74 7.36 14.19
CA ALA A 260 19.03 7.97 13.91
C ALA A 260 20.03 7.56 14.99
N LYS A 261 21.05 6.82 14.60
CA LYS A 261 22.14 6.37 15.48
C LYS A 261 23.43 7.09 15.10
N GLN A 262 24.21 7.54 16.07
CA GLN A 262 25.52 8.17 15.83
C GLN A 262 26.56 7.66 16.82
N GLY A 263 27.79 7.41 16.36
CA GLY A 263 28.89 6.90 17.16
C GLY A 263 29.34 5.50 16.74
N ALA A 264 30.23 4.90 17.49
CA ALA A 264 30.77 3.60 17.14
C ALA A 264 29.67 2.54 17.20
N GLU A 265 29.35 1.91 16.07
CA GLU A 265 28.85 0.53 16.16
C GLU A 265 29.90 -0.27 16.93
N LEU A 266 29.50 -0.82 18.05
CA LEU A 266 30.22 -1.93 18.65
C LEU A 266 30.01 -3.16 17.75
N THR A 267 30.52 -3.10 16.52
CA THR A 267 30.84 -4.32 15.80
C THR A 267 31.88 -5.01 16.68
N GLY A 268 31.66 -6.25 17.04
CA GLY A 268 32.50 -7.02 17.98
C GLY A 268 33.96 -7.22 17.56
N ILE A 269 34.51 -6.29 16.78
CA ILE A 269 35.92 -6.08 16.51
C ILE A 269 36.27 -4.82 17.29
N ASN A 270 36.94 -4.98 18.45
CA ASN A 270 37.58 -3.88 19.14
C ASN A 270 38.35 -3.05 18.13
N ASP A 271 38.01 -1.78 18.03
CA ASP A 271 38.74 -0.80 17.21
C ASP A 271 40.23 -0.95 17.48
N VAL A 272 40.94 -1.49 16.53
CA VAL A 272 42.40 -1.45 16.55
C VAL A 272 42.74 0.04 16.45
N LYS A 273 43.11 0.66 17.56
CA LYS A 273 43.48 2.07 17.62
C LYS A 273 44.39 2.37 16.42
N ALA A 274 44.13 3.45 15.72
CA ALA A 274 44.82 3.80 14.47
C ALA A 274 46.35 3.73 14.55
N ALA A 275 46.93 3.84 15.77
CA ALA A 275 48.35 3.60 16.04
C ALA A 275 48.82 2.16 15.79
N ASP A 276 47.94 1.17 15.92
CA ASP A 276 48.25 -0.25 15.70
C ASP A 276 47.88 -0.74 14.30
N ALA A 277 46.97 -0.04 13.62
CA ALA A 277 46.58 -0.38 12.23
C ALA A 277 47.74 -0.27 11.23
N THR A 278 48.76 0.57 11.53
CA THR A 278 49.96 0.71 10.67
C THR A 278 50.86 -0.54 10.68
N LYS A 279 50.66 -1.47 11.60
CA LYS A 279 51.46 -2.70 11.73
C LYS A 279 50.76 -3.96 11.20
N ALA A 280 49.47 -3.87 10.89
CA ALA A 280 48.77 -5.02 10.31
C ALA A 280 49.11 -5.16 8.83
N ARG A 281 49.52 -6.37 8.41
CA ARG A 281 49.80 -6.68 7.01
C ARG A 281 49.14 -8.00 6.61
N LYS A 282 48.59 -8.02 5.41
CA LYS A 282 48.06 -9.25 4.79
C LYS A 282 49.24 -10.07 4.24
N VAL A 283 49.30 -11.34 4.57
CA VAL A 283 50.27 -12.32 4.07
C VAL A 283 49.52 -13.49 3.45
N ILE A 284 50.02 -13.99 2.32
CA ILE A 284 49.49 -15.21 1.71
C ILE A 284 50.59 -16.28 1.83
N GLU A 285 50.30 -17.34 2.55
CA GLU A 285 51.19 -18.50 2.68
C GLU A 285 50.42 -19.79 2.33
N ASN A 286 50.98 -20.62 1.50
CA ASN A 286 50.39 -21.87 1.01
C ASN A 286 48.94 -21.69 0.46
N GLY A 287 48.67 -20.55 -0.19
CA GLY A 287 47.34 -20.24 -0.76
C GLY A 287 46.30 -19.80 0.29
N GLN A 288 46.65 -19.65 1.55
CA GLN A 288 45.79 -19.15 2.61
C GLN A 288 46.13 -17.69 2.97
N ILE A 289 45.08 -16.91 3.30
CA ILE A 289 45.24 -15.52 3.72
C ILE A 289 45.37 -15.46 5.22
N TYR A 290 46.39 -14.73 5.70
CA TYR A 290 46.65 -14.43 7.09
C TYR A 290 46.80 -12.91 7.30
N ILE A 291 46.53 -12.46 8.51
CA ILE A 291 46.74 -11.09 8.97
C ILE A 291 47.86 -11.14 10.01
N MET A 292 48.97 -10.47 9.71
CA MET A 292 50.07 -10.30 10.67
C MET A 292 49.86 -8.99 11.43
N VAL A 293 49.92 -9.06 12.75
CA VAL A 293 49.89 -7.89 13.64
C VAL A 293 51.12 -7.98 14.56
N GLY A 294 52.13 -7.21 14.28
CA GLY A 294 53.44 -7.39 14.88
C GLY A 294 54.00 -8.78 14.51
N ASP A 295 54.41 -9.58 15.51
CA ASP A 295 54.95 -10.93 15.33
C ASP A 295 53.87 -12.02 15.37
N LYS A 296 52.61 -11.66 15.52
CA LYS A 296 51.49 -12.59 15.62
C LYS A 296 50.77 -12.73 14.27
N LYS A 297 50.39 -13.98 13.99
CA LYS A 297 49.70 -14.38 12.77
C LYS A 297 48.27 -14.81 13.08
N TYR A 298 47.31 -14.28 12.38
CA TYR A 298 45.87 -14.56 12.52
C TYR A 298 45.27 -15.10 11.23
N ASN A 299 44.38 -16.04 11.31
CA ASN A 299 43.57 -16.43 10.15
C ASN A 299 42.47 -15.38 9.86
N VAL A 300 41.74 -15.54 8.75
CA VAL A 300 40.66 -14.63 8.35
C VAL A 300 39.47 -14.59 9.32
N MET A 301 39.40 -15.52 10.26
CA MET A 301 38.38 -15.60 11.33
C MET A 301 38.88 -14.95 12.63
N GLY A 302 40.07 -14.36 12.63
CA GLY A 302 40.65 -13.71 13.83
C GLY A 302 41.30 -14.63 14.83
N ALA A 303 41.41 -15.92 14.57
CA ALA A 303 42.13 -16.85 15.46
C ALA A 303 43.63 -16.78 15.22
N GLU A 304 44.41 -16.69 16.32
CA GLU A 304 45.89 -16.72 16.28
C GLU A 304 46.37 -18.11 15.78
N VAL A 305 47.23 -18.08 14.77
CA VAL A 305 47.84 -19.27 14.16
C VAL A 305 49.31 -19.33 14.58
N LYS A 306 49.70 -20.40 15.25
CA LYS A 306 51.08 -20.61 15.66
C LYS A 306 51.93 -21.13 14.53
#